data_3a6ed05c5a3f541ff913ab74e54ca7ae
#
_entry.id   3a6ed05c5a3f541ff913ab74e54ca7ae
#
_cell.length_a   1.000
_cell.length_b   1.000
_cell.length_c   1.000
_cell.angle_alpha   90.00
_cell.angle_beta   90.00
_cell.angle_gamma   90.00
#
_symmetry.space_group_name_H-M   'P 1'
#
loop_
_entity.id
_entity.type
_entity.pdbx_description
1 polymer ?
#
loop_
_entity_poly.entity_id
_entity_poly.type
_entity_poly.pdbx_seq_one_letter_code
_entity_poly.pdbx_strand_id
1 'polypeptide(L)'
;SPGALGFVATAVGVGEGVGNATLTVARNGGSEGAVSVNFQTANGTASAGSDYTASSGTLNWANGDGANKTLSVAILDDSTVEPAETVLVNLSGATGGASLGAAQATVTIADNDVAANPGKVQFQSAIGSAKEGTSAQLSVTRTTGTSGAVAVQWSATGGTATLGSDYTAPGGTISFANGEGGSKTFSVALAVDDLVEGNETAIFTLSAPSGGVALGTPSAATLTVRDANLGPSDVTAEEEACEEARLRGWFKQLRV
;
A
#
# COMPACT_ATOMS: atom_id res chain seq x y z
N SER A 1 -13.31 16.68 56.37
CA SER A 1 -13.14 15.36 55.77
C SER A 1 -11.95 15.38 54.76
N PRO A 2 -11.04 14.38 54.81
CA PRO A 2 -9.93 14.28 53.86
C PRO A 2 -10.40 13.97 52.41
N GLY A 3 -11.62 13.49 52.23
CA GLY A 3 -12.17 13.15 50.93
C GLY A 3 -11.76 11.78 50.37
N ALA A 4 -12.13 11.53 49.11
CA ALA A 4 -11.81 10.33 48.34
C ALA A 4 -11.05 10.71 47.07
N LEU A 5 -10.00 9.95 46.76
CA LEU A 5 -9.13 10.13 45.58
C LEU A 5 -9.51 9.08 44.53
N GLY A 6 -9.83 9.52 43.31
CA GLY A 6 -10.23 8.58 42.26
C GLY A 6 -10.19 9.18 40.88
N PHE A 7 -10.09 8.33 39.88
CA PHE A 7 -10.17 8.76 38.50
C PHE A 7 -11.50 9.41 38.16
N VAL A 8 -11.48 10.51 37.42
CA VAL A 8 -12.67 11.19 36.91
C VAL A 8 -13.33 10.36 35.81
N ALA A 9 -12.51 9.75 34.95
CA ALA A 9 -12.93 8.81 33.93
C ALA A 9 -12.16 7.50 34.08
N THR A 10 -12.87 6.37 34.07
CA THR A 10 -12.26 5.03 34.20
C THR A 10 -11.96 4.37 32.86
N ALA A 11 -12.33 5.05 31.76
CA ALA A 11 -11.99 4.64 30.40
C ALA A 11 -11.57 5.88 29.60
N VAL A 12 -10.41 5.79 28.96
CA VAL A 12 -9.82 6.84 28.09
C VAL A 12 -9.40 6.17 26.80
N GLY A 13 -9.87 6.67 25.66
CA GLY A 13 -9.45 6.20 24.32
C GLY A 13 -8.48 7.20 23.72
N VAL A 14 -7.41 6.73 23.12
CA VAL A 14 -6.40 7.51 22.41
C VAL A 14 -5.99 6.80 21.13
N GLY A 15 -5.51 7.54 20.13
CA GLY A 15 -4.80 6.95 18.99
C GLY A 15 -3.34 6.74 19.34
N GLU A 16 -2.68 5.79 18.72
CA GLU A 16 -1.28 5.46 18.94
C GLU A 16 -0.36 6.67 18.67
N GLY A 17 -0.58 7.40 17.60
CA GLY A 17 0.19 8.59 17.24
C GLY A 17 -0.03 9.82 18.12
N VAL A 18 -0.81 9.74 19.22
CA VAL A 18 -1.13 10.91 20.07
C VAL A 18 0.05 11.38 20.94
N GLY A 19 1.01 10.49 21.18
CA GLY A 19 2.18 10.70 22.03
C GLY A 19 1.93 10.59 23.52
N ASN A 20 0.79 11.06 24.06
CA ASN A 20 0.48 10.99 25.49
C ASN A 20 -1.04 10.83 25.74
N ALA A 21 -1.38 9.87 26.59
CA ALA A 21 -2.70 9.74 27.21
C ALA A 21 -2.71 10.47 28.56
N THR A 22 -3.65 11.40 28.76
CA THR A 22 -3.79 12.15 30.02
C THR A 22 -4.99 11.65 30.81
N LEU A 23 -4.76 11.28 32.08
CA LEU A 23 -5.79 10.88 33.02
C LEU A 23 -5.91 11.91 34.14
N THR A 24 -7.11 12.08 34.62
CA THR A 24 -7.42 13.05 35.68
C THR A 24 -7.88 12.32 36.94
N VAL A 25 -7.27 12.69 38.07
CA VAL A 25 -7.64 12.22 39.40
C VAL A 25 -8.25 13.37 40.18
N ALA A 26 -9.43 13.16 40.72
CA ALA A 26 -10.15 14.12 41.55
C ALA A 26 -10.03 13.78 43.04
N ARG A 27 -10.10 14.82 43.88
CA ARG A 27 -10.32 14.72 45.33
C ARG A 27 -11.76 15.17 45.63
N ASN A 28 -12.62 14.22 45.97
CA ASN A 28 -14.04 14.44 46.15
C ASN A 28 -14.46 14.28 47.62
N GLY A 29 -15.48 15.02 48.04
CA GLY A 29 -16.09 14.87 49.37
C GLY A 29 -15.31 15.48 50.54
N GLY A 30 -14.26 16.24 50.24
CA GLY A 30 -13.52 17.00 51.26
C GLY A 30 -12.13 17.41 50.80
N SER A 31 -11.58 18.44 51.47
CA SER A 31 -10.23 18.95 51.18
C SER A 31 -9.39 19.19 52.47
N GLU A 32 -9.87 18.67 53.61
CA GLU A 32 -9.20 18.86 54.89
C GLU A 32 -7.93 17.92 54.99
N GLY A 33 -6.84 18.51 55.44
CA GLY A 33 -5.56 17.84 55.59
C GLY A 33 -4.85 17.66 54.24
N ALA A 34 -3.51 17.43 54.34
CA ALA A 34 -2.73 17.06 53.18
C ALA A 34 -2.91 15.56 52.90
N VAL A 35 -3.13 15.20 51.60
CA VAL A 35 -3.32 13.81 51.17
C VAL A 35 -2.50 13.51 49.91
N SER A 36 -2.19 12.23 49.73
CA SER A 36 -1.51 11.78 48.50
C SER A 36 -2.04 10.41 48.01
N VAL A 37 -1.78 10.08 46.76
CA VAL A 37 -2.03 8.77 46.20
C VAL A 37 -0.93 8.42 45.20
N ASN A 38 -0.47 7.18 45.22
CA ASN A 38 0.44 6.67 44.21
C ASN A 38 -0.34 6.18 42.99
N PHE A 39 0.24 6.37 41.79
CA PHE A 39 -0.25 5.76 40.56
C PHE A 39 0.83 4.87 39.94
N GLN A 40 0.42 3.86 39.21
CA GLN A 40 1.30 2.99 38.44
C GLN A 40 0.54 2.41 37.24
N THR A 41 1.20 2.37 36.08
CA THR A 41 0.72 1.63 34.91
C THR A 41 0.99 0.15 35.05
N ALA A 42 0.15 -0.67 34.42
CA ALA A 42 0.35 -2.11 34.26
C ALA A 42 -0.13 -2.51 32.86
N ASN A 43 0.46 -3.60 32.34
CA ASN A 43 0.02 -4.16 31.07
C ASN A 43 -1.43 -4.64 31.18
N GLY A 44 -2.23 -4.28 30.17
CA GLY A 44 -3.44 -4.97 29.82
C GLY A 44 -3.14 -5.90 28.65
N THR A 45 -3.66 -5.58 27.45
CA THR A 45 -3.19 -6.21 26.21
C THR A 45 -1.94 -5.51 25.67
N ALA A 46 -1.82 -4.20 25.88
CA ALA A 46 -0.64 -3.42 25.53
C ALA A 46 0.55 -3.76 26.46
N SER A 47 1.76 -3.75 25.91
CA SER A 47 3.02 -4.13 26.56
C SER A 47 3.92 -2.90 26.78
N ALA A 48 4.42 -2.73 27.99
CA ALA A 48 5.36 -1.67 28.30
C ALA A 48 6.67 -1.85 27.51
N GLY A 49 7.09 -0.78 26.84
CA GLY A 49 8.31 -0.76 26.01
C GLY A 49 8.05 -0.94 24.52
N SER A 50 6.90 -1.52 24.12
CA SER A 50 6.42 -1.55 22.74
C SER A 50 5.38 -0.45 22.54
N ASP A 51 4.28 -0.51 23.25
CA ASP A 51 3.06 0.27 22.98
C ASP A 51 2.92 1.50 23.87
N TYR A 52 3.58 1.46 25.05
CA TYR A 52 3.61 2.58 25.97
C TYR A 52 4.85 2.55 26.86
N THR A 53 5.20 3.69 27.45
CA THR A 53 6.24 3.78 28.46
C THR A 53 5.64 3.58 29.85
N ALA A 54 6.13 2.59 30.60
CA ALA A 54 5.71 2.37 31.98
C ALA A 54 5.90 3.63 32.81
N SER A 55 4.87 4.02 33.57
CA SER A 55 4.86 5.23 34.38
C SER A 55 4.36 4.96 35.79
N SER A 56 4.98 5.61 36.75
CA SER A 56 4.56 5.61 38.15
C SER A 56 4.89 6.94 38.82
N GLY A 57 4.19 7.26 39.88
CA GLY A 57 4.45 8.49 40.62
C GLY A 57 3.45 8.71 41.77
N THR A 58 3.48 9.90 42.34
CA THR A 58 2.62 10.29 43.45
C THR A 58 1.95 11.62 43.14
N LEU A 59 0.65 11.68 43.31
CA LEU A 59 -0.16 12.89 43.23
C LEU A 59 -0.41 13.41 44.66
N ASN A 60 -0.18 14.71 44.87
CA ASN A 60 -0.24 15.33 46.20
C ASN A 60 -1.22 16.48 46.21
N TRP A 61 -2.00 16.58 47.27
CA TRP A 61 -2.89 17.71 47.59
C TRP A 61 -2.50 18.31 48.95
N ALA A 62 -2.28 19.58 48.99
CA ALA A 62 -2.12 20.33 50.25
C ALA A 62 -3.44 20.39 51.03
N ASN A 63 -3.38 20.78 52.29
CA ASN A 63 -4.56 21.08 53.07
C ASN A 63 -5.39 22.17 52.37
N GLY A 64 -6.67 21.94 52.16
CA GLY A 64 -7.58 22.83 51.46
C GLY A 64 -7.56 22.68 49.92
N ASP A 65 -6.63 21.92 49.34
CA ASP A 65 -6.54 21.70 47.89
C ASP A 65 -7.56 20.61 47.48
N GLY A 66 -8.55 21.02 46.71
CA GLY A 66 -9.56 20.14 46.07
C GLY A 66 -9.41 20.10 44.54
N ALA A 67 -8.35 20.67 43.99
CA ALA A 67 -8.16 20.71 42.53
C ALA A 67 -7.87 19.31 41.95
N ASN A 68 -8.34 19.05 40.74
CA ASN A 68 -7.99 17.88 40.01
C ASN A 68 -6.49 17.86 39.67
N LYS A 69 -5.88 16.68 39.72
CA LYS A 69 -4.50 16.46 39.28
C LYS A 69 -4.50 15.54 38.07
N THR A 70 -3.52 15.72 37.20
CA THR A 70 -3.36 14.90 35.99
C THR A 70 -2.10 14.05 36.08
N LEU A 71 -2.17 12.91 35.46
CA LEU A 71 -0.99 12.09 35.14
C LEU A 71 -0.98 11.81 33.63
N SER A 72 0.17 11.46 33.10
CA SER A 72 0.38 11.20 31.69
C SER A 72 1.02 9.83 31.49
N VAL A 73 0.54 9.09 30.50
CA VAL A 73 1.12 7.84 30.02
C VAL A 73 1.60 8.10 28.59
N ALA A 74 2.91 7.98 28.36
CA ALA A 74 3.47 8.12 27.03
C ALA A 74 3.08 6.90 26.19
N ILE A 75 2.45 7.14 25.05
CA ILE A 75 2.07 6.15 24.04
C ILE A 75 3.18 6.13 22.99
N LEU A 76 3.55 4.95 22.53
CA LEU A 76 4.58 4.74 21.54
C LEU A 76 3.90 4.43 20.21
N ASP A 77 4.29 5.16 19.18
CA ASP A 77 3.80 5.02 17.80
C ASP A 77 4.80 4.18 17.02
N ASP A 78 4.34 3.16 16.28
CA ASP A 78 5.23 2.37 15.43
C ASP A 78 4.62 2.22 14.00
N SER A 79 4.84 1.18 13.28
CA SER A 79 4.29 0.93 11.94
C SER A 79 3.71 -0.48 11.80
N THR A 80 3.44 -1.12 12.91
CA THR A 80 2.89 -2.47 12.97
C THR A 80 1.37 -2.39 13.06
N VAL A 81 0.67 -3.06 12.17
CA VAL A 81 -0.81 -3.12 12.24
C VAL A 81 -1.23 -4.04 13.38
N GLU A 82 -1.91 -3.50 14.35
CA GLU A 82 -2.29 -4.18 15.57
C GLU A 82 -3.79 -4.00 15.90
N PRO A 83 -4.39 -4.88 16.71
CA PRO A 83 -5.71 -4.61 17.24
C PRO A 83 -5.62 -3.53 18.31
N ALA A 84 -6.74 -2.85 18.61
CA ALA A 84 -6.81 -1.92 19.73
C ALA A 84 -6.41 -2.60 21.05
N GLU A 85 -5.54 -1.96 21.80
CA GLU A 85 -4.91 -2.50 23.00
C GLU A 85 -5.22 -1.69 24.26
N THR A 86 -4.90 -2.24 25.44
CA THR A 86 -5.24 -1.62 26.72
C THR A 86 -4.07 -1.53 27.68
N VAL A 87 -3.97 -0.37 28.35
CA VAL A 87 -3.08 -0.13 29.49
C VAL A 87 -3.96 0.07 30.73
N LEU A 88 -3.61 -0.58 31.83
CA LEU A 88 -4.24 -0.36 33.12
C LEU A 88 -3.45 0.71 33.92
N VAL A 89 -4.15 1.64 34.54
CA VAL A 89 -3.58 2.63 35.44
C VAL A 89 -4.24 2.48 36.80
N ASN A 90 -3.46 2.19 37.82
CA ASN A 90 -3.93 1.87 39.16
C ASN A 90 -3.54 2.96 40.17
N LEU A 91 -4.46 3.36 41.04
CA LEU A 91 -4.19 4.17 42.20
C LEU A 91 -4.04 3.27 43.44
N SER A 92 -3.09 3.62 44.30
CA SER A 92 -2.84 2.88 45.53
C SER A 92 -2.25 3.77 46.62
N GLY A 93 -2.23 3.28 47.87
CA GLY A 93 -1.52 3.94 48.98
C GLY A 93 -2.05 5.34 49.28
N ALA A 94 -3.33 5.57 49.30
CA ALA A 94 -3.91 6.85 49.72
C ALA A 94 -3.48 7.17 51.18
N THR A 95 -3.06 8.42 51.43
CA THR A 95 -2.55 8.89 52.72
C THR A 95 -3.41 9.99 53.30
N GLY A 96 -3.12 10.48 54.50
CA GLY A 96 -3.79 11.59 55.15
C GLY A 96 -5.23 11.33 55.50
N GLY A 97 -5.64 10.06 55.61
CA GLY A 97 -7.02 9.66 55.90
C GLY A 97 -7.94 9.72 54.72
N ALA A 98 -7.48 10.01 53.49
CA ALA A 98 -8.28 9.92 52.29
C ALA A 98 -8.58 8.47 51.93
N SER A 99 -9.79 8.21 51.39
CA SER A 99 -10.17 6.91 50.83
C SER A 99 -9.87 6.83 49.32
N LEU A 100 -9.82 5.61 48.79
CA LEU A 100 -9.79 5.43 47.32
C LEU A 100 -11.24 5.34 46.80
N GLY A 101 -11.51 6.11 45.75
CA GLY A 101 -12.72 6.02 44.94
C GLY A 101 -12.51 5.07 43.75
N ALA A 102 -12.72 5.55 42.52
CA ALA A 102 -12.39 4.83 41.29
C ALA A 102 -10.87 4.67 41.20
N ALA A 103 -10.36 3.52 41.61
CA ALA A 103 -8.93 3.28 41.80
C ALA A 103 -8.22 2.70 40.58
N GLN A 104 -8.96 2.34 39.52
CA GLN A 104 -8.40 1.85 38.25
C GLN A 104 -9.04 2.56 37.09
N ALA A 105 -8.24 2.87 36.10
CA ALA A 105 -8.66 3.33 34.78
C ALA A 105 -7.98 2.50 33.69
N THR A 106 -8.67 2.37 32.58
CA THR A 106 -8.18 1.70 31.35
C THR A 106 -7.95 2.73 30.28
N VAL A 107 -6.74 2.79 29.72
CA VAL A 107 -6.44 3.49 28.48
C VAL A 107 -6.55 2.49 27.34
N THR A 108 -7.36 2.78 26.33
CA THR A 108 -7.43 2.00 25.10
C THR A 108 -6.65 2.75 24.02
N ILE A 109 -5.66 2.09 23.45
CA ILE A 109 -4.82 2.59 22.36
C ILE A 109 -5.42 2.04 21.07
N ALA A 110 -5.77 2.92 20.15
CA ALA A 110 -6.25 2.56 18.82
C ALA A 110 -5.10 2.69 17.83
N ASP A 111 -4.84 1.61 17.10
CA ASP A 111 -3.87 1.54 16.02
C ASP A 111 -4.20 2.56 14.92
N ASN A 112 -3.20 3.22 14.37
CA ASN A 112 -3.29 4.18 13.28
C ASN A 112 -2.63 3.66 11.99
N ASP A 113 -2.12 2.43 11.99
CA ASP A 113 -1.41 1.83 10.89
C ASP A 113 -2.34 1.12 9.90
N VAL A 114 -1.86 0.98 8.69
CA VAL A 114 -2.56 0.27 7.62
C VAL A 114 -1.66 -0.83 7.06
N ALA A 115 -2.24 -2.00 6.85
CA ALA A 115 -1.54 -3.12 6.26
C ALA A 115 -0.93 -2.74 4.90
N ALA A 116 0.35 -3.05 4.75
CA ALA A 116 1.04 -2.85 3.48
C ALA A 116 0.34 -3.63 2.37
N ASN A 117 -0.07 -2.93 1.32
CA ASN A 117 -0.65 -3.54 0.13
C ASN A 117 0.22 -3.23 -1.10
N PRO A 118 1.16 -4.11 -1.44
CA PRO A 118 2.03 -3.94 -2.60
C PRO A 118 1.28 -4.01 -3.94
N GLY A 119 0.07 -4.56 -3.94
CA GLY A 119 -0.77 -4.68 -5.13
C GLY A 119 -0.42 -5.83 -6.04
N LYS A 120 -0.74 -5.66 -7.33
CA LYS A 120 -0.48 -6.62 -8.41
C LYS A 120 0.18 -5.93 -9.60
N VAL A 121 1.05 -6.66 -10.32
CA VAL A 121 1.62 -6.24 -11.59
C VAL A 121 1.17 -7.19 -12.70
N GLN A 122 0.76 -6.63 -13.84
CA GLN A 122 0.23 -7.38 -14.97
C GLN A 122 0.47 -6.61 -16.27
N PHE A 123 0.39 -7.29 -17.41
CA PHE A 123 0.29 -6.57 -18.66
C PHE A 123 -1.04 -5.81 -18.74
N GLN A 124 -1.01 -4.65 -19.36
CA GLN A 124 -2.22 -3.87 -19.60
C GLN A 124 -3.13 -4.55 -20.64
N SER A 125 -2.54 -5.27 -21.61
CA SER A 125 -3.23 -6.06 -22.62
C SER A 125 -2.55 -7.41 -22.80
N ALA A 126 -3.34 -8.47 -23.01
CA ALA A 126 -2.86 -9.80 -23.35
C ALA A 126 -2.43 -9.94 -24.81
N ILE A 127 -2.86 -9.01 -25.68
CA ILE A 127 -2.59 -9.03 -27.10
C ILE A 127 -2.15 -7.65 -27.59
N GLY A 128 -1.28 -7.66 -28.58
CA GLY A 128 -0.84 -6.49 -29.31
C GLY A 128 -0.46 -6.87 -30.73
N SER A 129 -0.33 -5.89 -31.60
CA SER A 129 0.21 -6.11 -32.95
C SER A 129 0.99 -4.91 -33.42
N ALA A 130 2.03 -5.14 -34.20
CA ALA A 130 2.79 -4.10 -34.86
C ALA A 130 3.40 -4.66 -36.16
N LYS A 131 3.73 -3.77 -37.10
CA LYS A 131 4.33 -4.11 -38.39
C LYS A 131 5.86 -4.19 -38.21
N GLU A 132 6.50 -5.07 -38.94
CA GLU A 132 7.95 -5.10 -39.10
C GLU A 132 8.52 -3.74 -39.48
N GLY A 133 9.75 -3.47 -39.11
CA GLY A 133 10.39 -2.18 -39.27
C GLY A 133 9.88 -1.08 -38.32
N THR A 134 9.00 -1.42 -37.39
CA THR A 134 8.51 -0.50 -36.36
C THR A 134 8.90 -0.94 -34.95
N SER A 135 8.44 -0.22 -33.92
CA SER A 135 8.59 -0.61 -32.52
C SER A 135 7.21 -0.78 -31.89
N ALA A 136 6.98 -1.93 -31.25
CA ALA A 136 5.83 -2.16 -30.41
C ALA A 136 6.08 -1.66 -28.99
N GLN A 137 5.06 -1.08 -28.35
CA GLN A 137 5.11 -0.70 -26.93
C GLN A 137 4.22 -1.66 -26.13
N LEU A 138 4.83 -2.36 -25.19
CA LEU A 138 4.10 -3.22 -24.24
C LEU A 138 4.07 -2.54 -22.87
N SER A 139 2.90 -2.49 -22.26
CA SER A 139 2.68 -1.80 -20.99
C SER A 139 2.43 -2.80 -19.87
N VAL A 140 3.13 -2.59 -18.74
CA VAL A 140 2.92 -3.32 -17.50
C VAL A 140 2.34 -2.34 -16.48
N THR A 141 1.25 -2.70 -15.83
CA THR A 141 0.56 -1.85 -14.87
C THR A 141 0.62 -2.43 -13.47
N ARG A 142 0.81 -1.55 -12.47
CA ARG A 142 0.64 -1.86 -11.05
C ARG A 142 -0.71 -1.39 -10.59
N THR A 143 -1.52 -2.30 -10.03
CA THR A 143 -2.91 -2.09 -9.61
C THR A 143 -3.15 -2.58 -8.18
N THR A 144 -4.29 -2.22 -7.60
CA THR A 144 -4.81 -2.69 -6.31
C THR A 144 -4.01 -2.30 -5.06
N GLY A 145 -2.83 -1.74 -5.21
CA GLY A 145 -2.01 -1.27 -4.09
C GLY A 145 -0.69 -0.69 -4.57
N THR A 146 -0.10 0.19 -3.75
CA THR A 146 1.13 0.92 -4.08
C THR A 146 2.16 0.92 -2.96
N SER A 147 1.90 0.19 -1.86
CA SER A 147 2.81 0.13 -0.72
C SER A 147 4.12 -0.57 -1.08
N GLY A 148 5.23 0.03 -0.69
CA GLY A 148 6.58 -0.49 -0.93
C GLY A 148 7.05 -0.34 -2.39
N ALA A 149 8.37 -0.36 -2.56
CA ALA A 149 8.98 -0.47 -3.88
C ALA A 149 8.89 -1.92 -4.36
N VAL A 150 8.50 -2.11 -5.64
CA VAL A 150 8.31 -3.43 -6.23
C VAL A 150 8.98 -3.51 -7.59
N ALA A 151 9.34 -4.72 -8.01
CA ALA A 151 9.84 -4.96 -9.36
C ALA A 151 9.33 -6.28 -9.91
N VAL A 152 9.30 -6.39 -11.23
CA VAL A 152 8.96 -7.58 -11.98
C VAL A 152 9.91 -7.73 -13.17
N GLN A 153 10.33 -8.93 -13.46
CA GLN A 153 11.08 -9.25 -14.68
C GLN A 153 10.09 -9.55 -15.82
N TRP A 154 10.49 -9.21 -17.03
CA TRP A 154 9.81 -9.63 -18.25
C TRP A 154 10.81 -10.26 -19.21
N SER A 155 10.37 -11.24 -19.97
CA SER A 155 11.20 -11.91 -20.98
C SER A 155 10.34 -12.41 -22.12
N ALA A 156 10.97 -12.54 -23.30
CA ALA A 156 10.40 -13.30 -24.41
C ALA A 156 10.49 -14.79 -24.10
N THR A 157 9.37 -15.51 -24.20
CA THR A 157 9.28 -16.91 -23.77
C THR A 157 8.77 -17.87 -24.83
N GLY A 158 8.39 -17.36 -26.02
CA GLY A 158 7.90 -18.20 -27.11
C GLY A 158 7.27 -17.38 -28.22
N GLY A 159 6.54 -18.08 -29.07
CA GLY A 159 5.92 -17.55 -30.28
C GLY A 159 6.53 -18.21 -31.52
N THR A 160 6.11 -17.74 -32.71
CA THR A 160 6.66 -18.19 -34.01
C THR A 160 7.79 -17.28 -34.46
N ALA A 161 7.74 -16.00 -34.07
CA ALA A 161 8.78 -15.02 -34.36
C ALA A 161 10.08 -15.35 -33.60
N THR A 162 11.21 -15.17 -34.25
CA THR A 162 12.55 -15.53 -33.76
C THR A 162 13.25 -14.31 -33.15
N LEU A 163 13.69 -14.44 -31.91
CA LEU A 163 14.50 -13.40 -31.26
C LEU A 163 15.85 -13.22 -31.98
N GLY A 164 16.14 -12.00 -32.36
CA GLY A 164 17.37 -11.63 -33.09
C GLY A 164 17.18 -11.52 -34.60
N SER A 165 16.22 -12.24 -35.19
CA SER A 165 15.83 -12.12 -36.60
C SER A 165 14.65 -11.15 -36.75
N ASP A 166 13.53 -11.45 -36.10
CA ASP A 166 12.28 -10.76 -36.33
C ASP A 166 12.03 -9.67 -35.28
N TYR A 167 12.61 -9.80 -34.09
CA TYR A 167 12.52 -8.78 -33.04
C TYR A 167 13.73 -8.77 -32.11
N THR A 168 13.93 -7.61 -31.47
CA THR A 168 14.94 -7.45 -30.41
C THR A 168 14.26 -6.92 -29.16
N ALA A 169 14.26 -7.70 -28.11
CA ALA A 169 13.91 -7.35 -26.72
C ALA A 169 14.01 -8.63 -25.86
N PRO A 170 15.21 -9.06 -25.47
CA PRO A 170 15.39 -10.36 -24.80
C PRO A 170 14.79 -10.41 -23.41
N GLY A 171 14.63 -9.27 -22.75
CA GLY A 171 14.08 -9.17 -21.41
C GLY A 171 14.54 -7.93 -20.67
N GLY A 172 13.99 -7.73 -19.47
CA GLY A 172 14.32 -6.61 -18.62
C GLY A 172 13.59 -6.63 -17.29
N THR A 173 13.76 -5.55 -16.53
CA THR A 173 13.08 -5.35 -15.24
C THR A 173 12.27 -4.07 -15.29
N ILE A 174 11.03 -4.13 -14.79
CA ILE A 174 10.18 -2.98 -14.53
C ILE A 174 10.05 -2.81 -13.03
N SER A 175 10.34 -1.60 -12.55
CA SER A 175 10.29 -1.26 -11.13
C SER A 175 9.33 -0.10 -10.89
N PHE A 176 8.60 -0.18 -9.78
CA PHE A 176 7.73 0.89 -9.26
C PHE A 176 8.25 1.30 -7.89
N ALA A 177 8.39 2.60 -7.65
CA ALA A 177 8.75 3.12 -6.35
C ALA A 177 7.63 2.93 -5.33
N ASN A 178 7.92 3.14 -4.04
CA ASN A 178 6.89 3.20 -3.01
C ASN A 178 5.87 4.32 -3.35
N GLY A 179 4.59 4.01 -3.27
CA GLY A 179 3.50 4.92 -3.64
C GLY A 179 3.24 5.04 -5.15
N GLU A 180 4.09 4.46 -6.00
CA GLU A 180 3.94 4.52 -7.45
C GLU A 180 3.00 3.42 -7.95
N GLY A 181 1.93 3.83 -8.62
CA GLY A 181 1.00 2.97 -9.37
C GLY A 181 0.97 3.34 -10.84
N GLY A 182 0.00 2.77 -11.58
CA GLY A 182 -0.17 3.05 -13.01
C GLY A 182 0.71 2.18 -13.90
N SER A 183 1.05 2.66 -15.10
CA SER A 183 1.67 1.84 -16.15
C SER A 183 3.08 2.32 -16.49
N LYS A 184 3.95 1.36 -16.76
CA LYS A 184 5.28 1.54 -17.36
C LYS A 184 5.37 0.72 -18.64
N THR A 185 6.12 1.20 -19.61
CA THR A 185 6.24 0.58 -20.93
C THR A 185 7.66 0.12 -21.19
N PHE A 186 7.78 -0.91 -22.01
CA PHE A 186 9.03 -1.27 -22.69
C PHE A 186 8.80 -1.41 -24.19
N SER A 187 9.86 -1.22 -24.94
CA SER A 187 9.84 -1.22 -26.41
C SER A 187 10.37 -2.53 -26.94
N VAL A 188 9.72 -3.09 -27.94
CA VAL A 188 10.15 -4.22 -28.73
C VAL A 188 10.40 -3.72 -30.13
N ALA A 189 11.66 -3.68 -30.57
CA ALA A 189 11.99 -3.32 -31.94
C ALA A 189 11.74 -4.52 -32.86
N LEU A 190 10.96 -4.32 -33.92
CA LEU A 190 10.66 -5.33 -34.93
C LEU A 190 11.59 -5.12 -36.12
N ALA A 191 12.32 -6.17 -36.47
CA ALA A 191 13.18 -6.15 -37.65
C ALA A 191 12.31 -6.08 -38.91
N VAL A 192 12.94 -5.72 -40.02
CA VAL A 192 12.35 -5.78 -41.35
C VAL A 192 13.35 -6.50 -42.25
N ASP A 193 12.87 -7.38 -43.06
CA ASP A 193 13.65 -7.99 -44.14
C ASP A 193 12.86 -8.05 -45.46
N ASP A 194 13.34 -8.78 -46.43
CA ASP A 194 12.73 -8.89 -47.76
C ASP A 194 11.98 -10.26 -47.94
N LEU A 195 11.82 -11.04 -46.87
CA LEU A 195 11.12 -12.32 -46.89
C LEU A 195 9.62 -12.13 -46.77
N VAL A 196 8.83 -12.99 -47.36
CA VAL A 196 7.39 -13.10 -47.16
C VAL A 196 7.14 -14.26 -46.21
N GLU A 197 6.93 -13.98 -44.95
CA GLU A 197 6.83 -15.00 -43.90
C GLU A 197 5.43 -15.13 -43.30
N GLY A 198 4.58 -14.15 -43.56
CA GLY A 198 3.26 -14.04 -42.95
C GLY A 198 3.32 -13.48 -41.53
N ASN A 199 2.15 -13.41 -40.87
CA ASN A 199 2.11 -12.87 -39.51
C ASN A 199 2.68 -13.88 -38.51
N GLU A 200 3.58 -13.43 -37.66
CA GLU A 200 4.21 -14.20 -36.60
C GLU A 200 3.83 -13.71 -35.19
N THR A 201 4.25 -14.43 -34.19
CA THR A 201 3.95 -14.07 -32.78
C THR A 201 5.20 -14.10 -31.92
N ALA A 202 5.31 -13.12 -31.02
CA ALA A 202 6.25 -13.14 -29.90
C ALA A 202 5.48 -13.10 -28.58
N ILE A 203 5.79 -14.00 -27.66
CA ILE A 203 5.12 -14.11 -26.36
C ILE A 203 6.07 -13.58 -25.29
N PHE A 204 5.59 -12.60 -24.52
CA PHE A 204 6.28 -12.02 -23.38
C PHE A 204 5.60 -12.44 -22.08
N THR A 205 6.38 -12.80 -21.06
CA THR A 205 5.85 -13.18 -19.74
C THR A 205 6.49 -12.37 -18.63
N LEU A 206 5.69 -12.07 -17.60
CA LEU A 206 6.14 -11.51 -16.34
C LEU A 206 6.56 -12.62 -15.39
N SER A 207 7.66 -12.41 -14.67
CA SER A 207 8.22 -13.39 -13.74
C SER A 207 8.94 -12.68 -12.58
N ALA A 208 9.34 -13.46 -11.57
CA ALA A 208 10.12 -13.01 -10.42
C ALA A 208 9.61 -11.68 -9.80
N PRO A 209 8.34 -11.60 -9.42
CA PRO A 209 7.85 -10.41 -8.70
C PRO A 209 8.58 -10.27 -7.36
N SER A 210 8.93 -9.03 -6.97
CA SER A 210 9.64 -8.72 -5.73
C SER A 210 8.97 -7.56 -4.98
N GLY A 211 9.35 -7.35 -3.72
CA GLY A 211 8.74 -6.33 -2.88
C GLY A 211 7.31 -6.69 -2.44
N GLY A 212 6.98 -7.99 -2.39
CA GLY A 212 5.67 -8.49 -1.95
C GLY A 212 4.54 -8.35 -2.98
N VAL A 213 4.82 -7.80 -4.18
CA VAL A 213 3.79 -7.67 -5.23
C VAL A 213 3.45 -9.04 -5.82
N ALA A 214 2.17 -9.27 -6.13
CA ALA A 214 1.72 -10.47 -6.84
C ALA A 214 1.64 -10.22 -8.35
N LEU A 215 1.76 -11.30 -9.14
CA LEU A 215 1.38 -11.24 -10.56
C LEU A 215 -0.15 -11.18 -10.69
N GLY A 216 -0.62 -10.26 -11.52
CA GLY A 216 -2.02 -10.14 -11.91
C GLY A 216 -2.31 -10.90 -13.22
N THR A 217 -3.44 -10.59 -13.83
CA THR A 217 -3.87 -11.18 -15.10
C THR A 217 -4.23 -10.06 -16.07
N PRO A 218 -3.62 -10.06 -17.28
CA PRO A 218 -2.73 -11.08 -17.85
C PRO A 218 -1.27 -10.94 -17.36
N SER A 219 -0.61 -12.08 -17.09
CA SER A 219 0.83 -12.16 -16.80
C SER A 219 1.67 -12.52 -18.04
N ALA A 220 1.01 -12.77 -19.17
CA ALA A 220 1.61 -12.94 -20.47
C ALA A 220 0.92 -12.06 -21.50
N ALA A 221 1.68 -11.62 -22.51
CA ALA A 221 1.18 -10.86 -23.64
C ALA A 221 1.72 -11.44 -24.94
N THR A 222 0.86 -11.57 -25.93
CA THR A 222 1.20 -12.01 -27.29
C THR A 222 1.25 -10.80 -28.21
N LEU A 223 2.39 -10.54 -28.80
CA LEU A 223 2.58 -9.53 -29.84
C LEU A 223 2.54 -10.23 -31.20
N THR A 224 1.62 -9.84 -32.06
CA THR A 224 1.62 -10.25 -33.46
C THR A 224 2.54 -9.33 -34.25
N VAL A 225 3.60 -9.88 -34.82
CA VAL A 225 4.48 -9.24 -35.78
C VAL A 225 3.84 -9.40 -37.17
N ARG A 226 3.48 -8.29 -37.77
CA ARG A 226 2.85 -8.31 -39.09
C ARG A 226 3.94 -8.12 -40.15
N ASP A 227 4.02 -9.06 -41.05
CA ASP A 227 4.95 -9.04 -42.19
C ASP A 227 4.82 -7.71 -42.98
N ALA A 228 5.94 -7.11 -43.32
CA ALA A 228 6.02 -5.90 -44.14
C ALA A 228 5.83 -6.19 -45.64
N ASN A 229 6.13 -7.41 -46.06
CA ASN A 229 6.18 -7.86 -47.44
C ASN A 229 5.03 -8.81 -47.78
N LEU A 230 3.83 -8.46 -47.40
CA LEU A 230 2.60 -9.26 -47.60
C LEU A 230 2.49 -9.77 -49.04
N GLY A 231 2.43 -11.08 -49.21
CA GLY A 231 2.05 -11.70 -50.47
C GLY A 231 0.60 -11.39 -50.84
N PRO A 232 0.20 -11.61 -52.11
CA PRO A 232 -1.17 -11.32 -52.59
C PRO A 232 -2.27 -12.07 -51.81
N SER A 233 -1.91 -13.09 -51.00
CA SER A 233 -2.87 -13.90 -50.24
C SER A 233 -3.10 -13.41 -48.80
N ASP A 234 -2.32 -12.45 -48.29
CA ASP A 234 -2.35 -12.04 -46.87
C ASP A 234 -3.03 -10.68 -46.67
N VAL A 235 -3.49 -10.03 -47.71
CA VAL A 235 -4.32 -8.82 -47.65
C VAL A 235 -5.67 -9.18 -47.04
N THR A 236 -6.03 -8.57 -45.95
CA THR A 236 -7.40 -8.73 -45.41
C THR A 236 -8.43 -8.17 -46.34
N ALA A 237 -9.65 -8.71 -46.34
CA ALA A 237 -10.76 -8.24 -47.21
C ALA A 237 -11.02 -6.72 -47.08
N GLU A 238 -10.61 -6.09 -45.97
CA GLU A 238 -10.71 -4.63 -45.76
C GLU A 238 -9.61 -3.88 -46.53
N GLU A 239 -8.39 -4.42 -46.63
CA GLU A 239 -7.29 -3.83 -47.38
C GLU A 239 -7.51 -3.99 -48.88
N GLU A 240 -8.04 -5.14 -49.37
CA GLU A 240 -8.46 -5.34 -50.75
C GLU A 240 -9.56 -4.37 -51.15
N ALA A 241 -10.59 -4.18 -50.28
CA ALA A 241 -11.65 -3.21 -50.52
C ALA A 241 -11.16 -1.77 -50.61
N CYS A 242 -10.14 -1.41 -49.82
CA CYS A 242 -9.53 -0.09 -49.82
C CYS A 242 -8.68 0.15 -51.08
N GLU A 243 -7.91 -0.85 -51.52
CA GLU A 243 -7.10 -0.78 -52.74
C GLU A 243 -7.99 -0.75 -54.00
N GLU A 244 -9.06 -1.59 -54.06
CA GLU A 244 -10.05 -1.52 -55.13
C GLU A 244 -10.77 -0.16 -55.20
N ALA A 245 -11.13 0.42 -54.07
CA ALA A 245 -11.74 1.73 -54.02
C ALA A 245 -10.82 2.82 -54.54
N ARG A 246 -9.51 2.74 -54.22
CA ARG A 246 -8.48 3.65 -54.66
C ARG A 246 -8.21 3.53 -56.16
N LEU A 247 -8.14 2.28 -56.70
CA LEU A 247 -7.98 2.02 -58.13
C LEU A 247 -9.22 2.47 -58.92
N ARG A 248 -10.42 2.25 -58.44
CA ARG A 248 -11.68 2.74 -59.08
C ARG A 248 -11.74 4.25 -59.05
N GLY A 249 -11.24 4.92 -58.05
CA GLY A 249 -11.10 6.40 -58.01
C GLY A 249 -10.16 6.92 -59.08
N TRP A 250 -9.01 6.24 -59.28
CA TRP A 250 -8.00 6.62 -60.28
C TRP A 250 -8.46 6.45 -61.72
N PHE A 251 -9.16 5.31 -62.03
CA PHE A 251 -9.76 5.08 -63.35
C PHE A 251 -10.88 6.07 -63.68
N LYS A 252 -11.57 6.64 -62.70
CA LYS A 252 -12.55 7.71 -62.96
C LYS A 252 -11.91 9.04 -63.35
N GLN A 253 -10.69 9.32 -62.90
CA GLN A 253 -9.95 10.56 -63.29
C GLN A 253 -9.30 10.49 -64.69
N LEU A 254 -9.12 9.28 -65.22
CA LEU A 254 -8.51 9.08 -66.55
C LEU A 254 -9.55 9.09 -67.69
N ARG A 255 -10.83 9.29 -67.38
CA ARG A 255 -11.95 9.32 -68.36
C ARG A 255 -12.59 10.71 -68.53
N VAL A 256 -11.81 11.79 -68.35
CA VAL A 256 -12.23 13.17 -68.69
C VAL A 256 -11.40 13.67 -69.88
#